data_e5e062af0ffa216d3fb9c3948359b313
#
_entry.id   e5e062af0ffa216d3fb9c3948359b313
#
_cell.length_a   1.000
_cell.length_b   1.000
_cell.length_c   1.000
_cell.angle_alpha   90.00
_cell.angle_beta   90.00
_cell.angle_gamma   90.00
#
_symmetry.space_group_name_H-M   'P 1'
#
loop_
_entity.id
_entity.type
_entity.pdbx_description
1 polymer ?
#
loop_
_entity_poly.entity_id
_entity_poly.type
_entity_poly.pdbx_seq_one_letter_code
_entity_poly.pdbx_strand_id
1 'polypeptide(L)'
;MADFALARTPDDIRHAVAAAWPSILVVSNGAIDLSGRFAGRLLTVPPRYDYLGEGDVIAFDHTSRKFRTLYRRNSAHNSLLITERCNNYCMMCSQPPKNVDDRWILGEIKESLPLIDRETQALTFTGGETLSDWEDFIAVLTGCRDWIPATAIQVLTNGRAFANSRIVDAWKDISHPALMAAIPVYASVEYVHDHIVQAKGAFDETILGILKLKDRGQRVEIRVVLHALTAPFIEETGRWLARNLPFVDPSH
;
A
#
# COMPACT_ATOMS: atom_id res chain seq x y z
N MET A 1 1.93 -20.46 -5.79
CA MET A 1 3.06 -19.53 -5.87
C MET A 1 4.15 -20.17 -6.70
N ALA A 2 4.85 -19.46 -7.56
CA ALA A 2 5.90 -20.03 -8.39
C ALA A 2 7.08 -19.04 -8.50
N ASP A 3 8.29 -19.54 -8.30
CA ASP A 3 9.51 -18.80 -8.50
C ASP A 3 9.91 -18.84 -9.96
N PHE A 4 10.37 -17.72 -10.50
CA PHE A 4 10.84 -17.58 -11.88
C PHE A 4 12.28 -17.09 -11.88
N ALA A 5 13.13 -17.74 -12.70
CA ALA A 5 14.37 -17.12 -13.11
C ALA A 5 14.07 -16.00 -14.11
N LEU A 6 14.65 -14.82 -13.90
CA LEU A 6 14.54 -13.70 -14.84
C LEU A 6 15.63 -13.83 -15.90
N ALA A 7 15.24 -13.78 -17.18
CA ALA A 7 16.16 -13.88 -18.31
C ALA A 7 15.93 -12.76 -19.33
N ARG A 8 17.00 -12.13 -19.79
CA ARG A 8 17.02 -11.08 -20.83
C ARG A 8 17.82 -11.50 -22.06
N THR A 9 18.74 -12.42 -21.87
CA THR A 9 19.66 -12.90 -22.89
C THR A 9 19.53 -14.41 -23.07
N PRO A 10 19.98 -14.95 -24.23
CA PRO A 10 20.08 -16.40 -24.40
C PRO A 10 20.99 -17.08 -23.38
N ASP A 11 21.99 -16.37 -22.84
CA ASP A 11 22.88 -16.89 -21.81
C ASP A 11 22.15 -17.03 -20.48
N ASP A 12 21.31 -16.05 -20.07
CA ASP A 12 20.49 -16.14 -18.85
C ASP A 12 19.58 -17.37 -18.92
N ILE A 13 18.98 -17.61 -20.09
CA ILE A 13 18.11 -18.77 -20.31
C ILE A 13 18.90 -20.07 -20.13
N ARG A 14 20.11 -20.17 -20.73
CA ARG A 14 20.97 -21.33 -20.57
C ARG A 14 21.34 -21.59 -19.11
N HIS A 15 21.70 -20.54 -18.38
CA HIS A 15 22.00 -20.64 -16.97
C HIS A 15 20.79 -21.08 -16.14
N ALA A 16 19.60 -20.52 -16.40
CA ALA A 16 18.38 -20.91 -15.70
C ALA A 16 18.00 -22.37 -15.95
N VAL A 17 18.14 -22.86 -17.20
CA VAL A 17 17.92 -24.25 -17.54
C VAL A 17 18.95 -25.18 -16.87
N ALA A 18 20.24 -24.82 -16.89
CA ALA A 18 21.28 -25.56 -16.22
C ALA A 18 21.13 -25.65 -14.71
N ALA A 19 20.61 -24.56 -14.09
CA ALA A 19 20.29 -24.50 -12.67
C ALA A 19 18.95 -25.16 -12.30
N ALA A 20 18.28 -25.80 -13.27
CA ALA A 20 17.01 -26.51 -13.10
C ALA A 20 15.87 -25.66 -12.50
N TRP A 21 15.81 -24.38 -12.86
CA TRP A 21 14.71 -23.53 -12.44
C TRP A 21 13.36 -24.07 -12.96
N PRO A 22 12.31 -24.14 -12.11
CA PRO A 22 11.00 -24.66 -12.50
C PRO A 22 10.25 -23.75 -13.47
N SER A 23 10.61 -22.47 -13.50
CA SER A 23 9.97 -21.47 -14.35
C SER A 23 10.96 -20.38 -14.77
N ILE A 24 10.81 -19.89 -16.01
CA ILE A 24 11.65 -18.80 -16.55
C ILE A 24 10.74 -17.69 -17.05
N LEU A 25 10.99 -16.45 -16.63
CA LEU A 25 10.39 -15.24 -17.16
C LEU A 25 11.36 -14.55 -18.10
N VAL A 26 11.03 -14.51 -19.38
CA VAL A 26 11.89 -13.92 -20.41
C VAL A 26 11.35 -12.56 -20.82
N VAL A 27 12.19 -11.53 -20.75
CA VAL A 27 11.89 -10.20 -21.30
C VAL A 27 12.41 -10.13 -22.73
N SER A 28 11.48 -10.18 -23.71
CA SER A 28 11.84 -10.21 -25.15
C SER A 28 10.72 -9.66 -26.03
N ASN A 29 11.09 -9.15 -27.21
CA ASN A 29 10.15 -8.74 -28.27
C ASN A 29 9.56 -9.90 -29.09
N GLY A 30 10.10 -11.09 -28.95
CA GLY A 30 9.71 -12.27 -29.76
C GLY A 30 9.46 -13.51 -28.92
N ALA A 31 8.69 -14.44 -29.48
CA ALA A 31 8.56 -15.77 -28.90
C ALA A 31 9.91 -16.46 -28.90
N ILE A 32 10.32 -16.99 -27.75
CA ILE A 32 11.50 -17.81 -27.62
C ILE A 32 11.03 -19.26 -27.63
N ASP A 33 11.47 -20.00 -28.63
CA ASP A 33 11.19 -21.41 -28.71
C ASP A 33 12.25 -22.21 -27.94
N LEU A 34 11.84 -22.76 -26.82
CA LEU A 34 12.62 -23.70 -26.02
C LEU A 34 12.03 -25.11 -26.08
N SER A 35 11.21 -25.40 -27.10
CA SER A 35 10.56 -26.70 -27.25
C SER A 35 11.59 -27.84 -27.25
N GLY A 36 11.39 -28.80 -26.36
CA GLY A 36 12.27 -29.95 -26.20
C GLY A 36 13.53 -29.72 -25.34
N ARG A 37 13.81 -28.52 -24.87
CA ARG A 37 14.98 -28.19 -24.04
C ARG A 37 14.66 -27.78 -22.61
N PHE A 38 13.39 -27.45 -22.33
CA PHE A 38 12.95 -27.01 -21.03
C PHE A 38 11.57 -27.59 -20.69
N ALA A 39 11.49 -28.34 -19.60
CA ALA A 39 10.25 -29.01 -19.15
C ALA A 39 9.42 -28.14 -18.21
N GLY A 40 9.93 -26.97 -17.82
CA GLY A 40 9.27 -26.05 -16.88
C GLY A 40 8.33 -25.05 -17.55
N ARG A 41 7.89 -24.06 -16.80
CA ARG A 41 7.03 -22.96 -17.29
C ARG A 41 7.89 -21.88 -17.95
N LEU A 42 7.56 -21.51 -19.18
CA LEU A 42 8.15 -20.38 -19.86
C LEU A 42 7.10 -19.29 -20.04
N LEU A 43 7.39 -18.08 -19.53
CA LEU A 43 6.60 -16.90 -19.76
C LEU A 43 7.44 -15.86 -20.49
N THR A 44 6.92 -15.31 -21.58
CA THR A 44 7.58 -14.22 -22.31
C THR A 44 6.79 -12.94 -22.12
N VAL A 45 7.49 -11.88 -21.73
CA VAL A 45 6.94 -10.53 -21.55
C VAL A 45 7.67 -9.54 -22.45
N PRO A 46 6.96 -8.49 -22.93
CA PRO A 46 7.58 -7.48 -23.79
C PRO A 46 8.60 -6.61 -23.01
N PRO A 47 9.53 -5.92 -23.72
CA PRO A 47 10.58 -5.09 -23.13
C PRO A 47 10.12 -4.00 -22.17
N ARG A 48 8.85 -3.57 -22.23
CA ARG A 48 8.30 -2.64 -21.22
C ARG A 48 8.41 -3.17 -19.78
N TYR A 49 8.68 -4.46 -19.59
CA TYR A 49 8.92 -5.11 -18.29
C TYR A 49 10.42 -5.26 -17.97
N ASP A 50 11.31 -4.64 -18.74
CA ASP A 50 12.77 -4.70 -18.51
C ASP A 50 13.20 -4.05 -17.18
N TYR A 51 12.33 -3.28 -16.56
CA TYR A 51 12.52 -2.73 -15.22
C TYR A 51 12.47 -3.78 -14.08
N LEU A 52 11.95 -4.98 -14.34
CA LEU A 52 11.88 -6.06 -13.34
C LEU A 52 13.28 -6.48 -12.92
N GLY A 53 13.46 -6.71 -11.63
CA GLY A 53 14.70 -7.16 -11.02
C GLY A 53 14.55 -8.47 -10.24
N GLU A 54 15.67 -9.03 -9.85
CA GLU A 54 15.69 -10.19 -8.98
C GLU A 54 15.11 -9.83 -7.61
N GLY A 55 14.22 -10.68 -7.10
CA GLY A 55 13.51 -10.46 -5.84
C GLY A 55 12.26 -9.58 -5.94
N ASP A 56 11.89 -9.11 -7.16
CA ASP A 56 10.62 -8.43 -7.37
C ASP A 56 9.46 -9.44 -7.27
N VAL A 57 8.35 -9.00 -6.65
CA VAL A 57 7.12 -9.80 -6.55
C VAL A 57 6.13 -9.33 -7.60
N ILE A 58 5.70 -10.25 -8.45
CA ILE A 58 4.76 -9.99 -9.54
C ILE A 58 3.50 -10.85 -9.37
N ALA A 59 2.36 -10.26 -9.69
CA ALA A 59 1.09 -10.98 -9.85
C ALA A 59 0.77 -11.16 -11.33
N PHE A 60 0.23 -12.31 -11.68
CA PHE A 60 -0.21 -12.61 -13.04
C PHE A 60 -1.71 -12.90 -13.05
N ASP A 61 -2.44 -12.07 -13.78
CA ASP A 61 -3.86 -12.30 -14.03
C ASP A 61 -4.01 -13.20 -15.27
N HIS A 62 -4.44 -14.43 -15.05
CA HIS A 62 -4.64 -15.43 -16.10
C HIS A 62 -5.75 -15.04 -17.10
N THR A 63 -6.73 -14.26 -16.68
CA THR A 63 -7.87 -13.84 -17.51
C THR A 63 -7.46 -12.74 -18.49
N SER A 64 -6.87 -11.67 -17.97
CA SER A 64 -6.42 -10.53 -18.78
C SER A 64 -5.02 -10.75 -19.40
N ARG A 65 -4.30 -11.77 -18.97
CA ARG A 65 -2.89 -12.04 -19.33
C ARG A 65 -1.97 -10.85 -19.04
N LYS A 66 -2.23 -10.14 -17.94
CA LYS A 66 -1.43 -9.00 -17.53
C LYS A 66 -0.63 -9.32 -16.28
N PHE A 67 0.58 -8.78 -16.23
CA PHE A 67 1.39 -8.74 -15.03
C PHE A 67 1.15 -7.43 -14.29
N ARG A 68 1.15 -7.53 -12.96
CA ARG A 68 1.24 -6.40 -12.03
C ARG A 68 2.44 -6.59 -11.15
N THR A 69 3.26 -5.57 -10.99
CA THR A 69 4.35 -5.60 -10.03
C THR A 69 3.79 -5.17 -8.69
N LEU A 70 3.80 -6.06 -7.72
CA LEU A 70 3.33 -5.80 -6.37
C LEU A 70 4.42 -5.18 -5.51
N TYR A 71 5.65 -5.67 -5.64
CA TYR A 71 6.78 -5.20 -4.86
C TYR A 71 8.04 -5.20 -5.71
N ARG A 72 8.90 -4.22 -5.52
CA ARG A 72 10.20 -4.10 -6.16
C ARG A 72 11.31 -4.04 -5.12
N ARG A 73 12.18 -5.04 -5.12
CA ARG A 73 13.27 -5.16 -4.16
C ARG A 73 14.23 -3.95 -4.17
N ASN A 74 14.54 -3.46 -5.35
CA ASN A 74 15.48 -2.34 -5.54
C ASN A 74 14.79 -0.96 -5.45
N SER A 75 13.52 -0.89 -5.04
CA SER A 75 12.83 0.38 -4.82
C SER A 75 12.91 0.78 -3.35
N ALA A 76 13.35 2.00 -3.08
CA ALA A 76 13.32 2.56 -1.73
C ALA A 76 11.89 2.75 -1.19
N HIS A 77 10.90 2.87 -2.10
CA HIS A 77 9.51 3.08 -1.76
C HIS A 77 8.62 2.11 -2.50
N ASN A 78 7.93 1.25 -1.76
CA ASN A 78 6.91 0.37 -2.27
C ASN A 78 5.55 0.78 -1.71
N SER A 79 4.55 0.89 -2.60
CA SER A 79 3.18 1.22 -2.22
C SER A 79 2.21 0.18 -2.75
N LEU A 80 1.42 -0.41 -1.86
CA LEU A 80 0.41 -1.40 -2.17
C LEU A 80 -0.98 -0.75 -2.15
N LEU A 81 -1.63 -0.71 -3.31
CA LEU A 81 -3.04 -0.30 -3.41
C LEU A 81 -3.90 -1.47 -2.96
N ILE A 82 -4.74 -1.27 -1.94
CA ILE A 82 -5.54 -2.34 -1.34
C ILE A 82 -7.02 -2.26 -1.67
N THR A 83 -7.52 -1.09 -2.05
CA THR A 83 -8.90 -0.91 -2.49
C THR A 83 -9.04 0.38 -3.31
N GLU A 84 -10.01 0.42 -4.22
CA GLU A 84 -10.43 1.64 -4.92
C GLU A 84 -11.71 2.25 -4.30
N ARG A 85 -12.27 1.62 -3.26
CA ARG A 85 -13.46 2.11 -2.55
C ARG A 85 -13.07 3.12 -1.47
N CYS A 86 -13.88 4.15 -1.30
CA CYS A 86 -13.68 5.17 -0.25
C CYS A 86 -15.02 5.72 0.19
N ASN A 87 -15.10 6.16 1.44
CA ASN A 87 -16.24 6.87 2.01
C ASN A 87 -16.08 8.40 1.98
N ASN A 88 -15.02 8.91 1.33
CA ASN A 88 -14.80 10.31 0.99
C ASN A 88 -14.72 10.48 -0.52
N TYR A 89 -15.03 11.70 -1.03
CA TYR A 89 -14.93 12.09 -2.43
C TYR A 89 -14.04 13.34 -2.57
N CYS A 90 -12.82 13.28 -2.03
CA CYS A 90 -11.92 14.43 -1.93
C CYS A 90 -11.71 15.10 -3.28
N MET A 91 -11.83 16.43 -3.31
CA MET A 91 -11.76 17.23 -4.55
C MET A 91 -10.43 17.13 -5.28
N MET A 92 -9.32 16.85 -4.55
CA MET A 92 -7.98 16.67 -5.11
C MET A 92 -7.60 15.20 -5.30
N CYS A 93 -8.51 14.25 -5.13
CA CYS A 93 -8.20 12.83 -5.20
C CYS A 93 -7.71 12.45 -6.59
N SER A 94 -6.48 11.91 -6.68
CA SER A 94 -5.91 11.40 -7.94
C SER A 94 -6.56 10.07 -8.37
N GLN A 95 -7.22 9.38 -7.45
CA GLN A 95 -7.91 8.11 -7.64
C GLN A 95 -9.34 8.22 -7.09
N PRO A 96 -10.28 8.83 -7.84
CA PRO A 96 -11.66 8.95 -7.39
C PRO A 96 -12.25 7.57 -7.02
N PRO A 97 -13.06 7.50 -5.95
CA PRO A 97 -13.62 6.25 -5.48
C PRO A 97 -14.42 5.51 -6.56
N LYS A 98 -14.27 4.19 -6.57
CA LYS A 98 -15.06 3.31 -7.43
C LYS A 98 -15.92 2.37 -6.59
N ASN A 99 -17.14 2.12 -7.04
CA ASN A 99 -18.01 1.13 -6.43
C ASN A 99 -17.76 -0.24 -7.10
N VAL A 100 -16.71 -0.93 -6.64
CA VAL A 100 -16.28 -2.24 -7.18
C VAL A 100 -16.05 -3.22 -6.03
N ASP A 101 -16.23 -4.51 -6.28
CA ASP A 101 -15.79 -5.55 -5.33
C ASP A 101 -14.33 -5.89 -5.63
N ASP A 102 -13.44 -5.33 -4.85
CA ASP A 102 -11.99 -5.46 -4.97
C ASP A 102 -11.34 -6.15 -3.75
N ARG A 103 -12.11 -6.81 -2.89
CA ARG A 103 -11.63 -7.52 -1.69
C ARG A 103 -10.59 -8.59 -1.98
N TRP A 104 -10.59 -9.13 -3.20
CA TRP A 104 -9.58 -10.09 -3.66
C TRP A 104 -8.15 -9.53 -3.57
N ILE A 105 -7.97 -8.19 -3.64
CA ILE A 105 -6.67 -7.53 -3.56
C ILE A 105 -6.01 -7.79 -2.19
N LEU A 106 -6.78 -7.73 -1.10
CA LEU A 106 -6.26 -8.03 0.24
C LEU A 106 -5.76 -9.47 0.36
N GLY A 107 -6.47 -10.43 -0.27
CA GLY A 107 -6.02 -11.82 -0.35
C GLY A 107 -4.70 -11.97 -1.09
N GLU A 108 -4.57 -11.33 -2.26
CA GLU A 108 -3.33 -11.34 -3.06
C GLU A 108 -2.15 -10.72 -2.30
N ILE A 109 -2.37 -9.58 -1.63
CA ILE A 109 -1.35 -8.94 -0.81
C ILE A 109 -0.92 -9.86 0.33
N LYS A 110 -1.86 -10.46 1.04
CA LYS A 110 -1.57 -11.39 2.13
C LYS A 110 -0.71 -12.56 1.67
N GLU A 111 -0.99 -13.12 0.48
CA GLU A 111 -0.19 -14.18 -0.12
C GLU A 111 1.21 -13.71 -0.56
N SER A 112 1.37 -12.42 -0.88
CA SER A 112 2.65 -11.85 -1.32
C SER A 112 3.60 -11.51 -0.16
N LEU A 113 3.11 -11.31 1.06
CA LEU A 113 3.93 -10.88 2.21
C LEU A 113 5.14 -11.78 2.48
N PRO A 114 5.05 -13.12 2.43
CA PRO A 114 6.20 -14.01 2.63
C PRO A 114 7.30 -13.86 1.59
N LEU A 115 6.99 -13.24 0.41
CA LEU A 115 7.92 -13.03 -0.69
C LEU A 115 8.65 -11.69 -0.62
N ILE A 116 8.16 -10.75 0.21
CA ILE A 116 8.79 -9.44 0.39
C ILE A 116 10.11 -9.63 1.14
N ASP A 117 11.15 -8.95 0.67
CA ASP A 117 12.46 -9.00 1.30
C ASP A 117 12.37 -8.48 2.75
N ARG A 118 12.91 -9.26 3.69
CA ARG A 118 12.92 -8.90 5.12
C ARG A 118 13.74 -7.66 5.44
N GLU A 119 14.64 -7.26 4.53
CA GLU A 119 15.45 -6.04 4.63
C GLU A 119 14.73 -4.80 4.05
N THR A 120 13.48 -4.95 3.60
CA THR A 120 12.65 -3.84 3.12
C THR A 120 12.54 -2.76 4.19
N GLN A 121 12.97 -1.54 3.88
CA GLN A 121 12.99 -0.47 4.85
C GLN A 121 11.59 0.11 5.11
N ALA A 122 10.80 0.30 4.05
CA ALA A 122 9.47 0.91 4.17
C ALA A 122 8.47 0.30 3.17
N LEU A 123 7.22 0.20 3.63
CA LEU A 123 6.09 -0.23 2.82
C LEU A 123 4.88 0.64 3.14
N THR A 124 4.22 1.17 2.11
CA THR A 124 3.03 2.00 2.26
C THR A 124 1.80 1.25 1.78
N PHE A 125 0.74 1.23 2.57
CA PHE A 125 -0.58 0.82 2.14
C PHE A 125 -1.40 2.04 1.75
N THR A 126 -2.00 2.00 0.56
CA THR A 126 -2.75 3.11 -0.03
C THR A 126 -3.99 2.60 -0.75
N GLY A 127 -4.77 3.51 -1.32
CA GLY A 127 -5.96 3.21 -2.09
C GLY A 127 -7.02 4.27 -1.92
N GLY A 128 -8.27 3.86 -1.90
CA GLY A 128 -9.38 4.70 -1.45
C GLY A 128 -9.33 4.88 0.06
N GLU A 129 -10.20 4.19 0.82
CA GLU A 129 -10.07 4.11 2.28
C GLU A 129 -9.60 2.72 2.69
N THR A 130 -8.40 2.65 3.24
CA THR A 130 -7.72 1.39 3.58
C THR A 130 -8.43 0.57 4.66
N LEU A 131 -9.25 1.21 5.49
CA LEU A 131 -10.02 0.56 6.54
C LEU A 131 -11.48 0.23 6.12
N SER A 132 -11.80 0.28 4.82
CA SER A 132 -13.14 -0.12 4.33
C SER A 132 -13.50 -1.57 4.67
N ASP A 133 -12.54 -2.49 4.54
CA ASP A 133 -12.63 -3.88 4.97
C ASP A 133 -11.61 -4.13 6.10
N TRP A 134 -11.82 -3.44 7.21
CA TRP A 134 -10.82 -3.35 8.26
C TRP A 134 -10.44 -4.70 8.89
N GLU A 135 -11.37 -5.67 9.02
CA GLU A 135 -11.05 -7.00 9.56
C GLU A 135 -9.98 -7.71 8.70
N ASP A 136 -10.19 -7.74 7.40
CA ASP A 136 -9.25 -8.38 6.46
C ASP A 136 -7.93 -7.60 6.38
N PHE A 137 -8.00 -6.27 6.45
CA PHE A 137 -6.80 -5.44 6.42
C PHE A 137 -5.96 -5.56 7.70
N ILE A 138 -6.58 -5.67 8.88
CA ILE A 138 -5.88 -5.98 10.14
C ILE A 138 -5.15 -7.32 10.03
N ALA A 139 -5.74 -8.32 9.37
CA ALA A 139 -5.06 -9.60 9.13
C ALA A 139 -3.83 -9.46 8.22
N VAL A 140 -3.87 -8.57 7.20
CA VAL A 140 -2.70 -8.22 6.38
C VAL A 140 -1.61 -7.56 7.21
N LEU A 141 -1.95 -6.56 8.03
CA LEU A 141 -1.00 -5.85 8.90
C LEU A 141 -0.37 -6.79 9.96
N THR A 142 -1.16 -7.73 10.46
CA THR A 142 -0.65 -8.80 11.34
C THR A 142 0.39 -9.66 10.61
N GLY A 143 0.12 -10.00 9.34
CA GLY A 143 1.08 -10.67 8.48
C GLY A 143 2.37 -9.85 8.27
N CYS A 144 2.28 -8.52 8.16
CA CYS A 144 3.48 -7.67 8.09
C CYS A 144 4.34 -7.80 9.35
N ARG A 145 3.71 -7.81 10.55
CA ARG A 145 4.43 -8.06 11.82
C ARG A 145 5.17 -9.40 11.79
N ASP A 146 4.57 -10.43 11.23
CA ASP A 146 5.11 -11.78 11.27
C ASP A 146 6.21 -12.02 10.22
N TRP A 147 6.08 -11.43 9.04
CA TRP A 147 6.99 -11.66 7.90
C TRP A 147 8.07 -10.58 7.74
N ILE A 148 7.75 -9.32 8.00
CA ILE A 148 8.62 -8.16 7.78
C ILE A 148 8.63 -7.22 9.01
N PRO A 149 8.94 -7.71 10.23
CA PRO A 149 8.79 -6.95 11.47
C PRO A 149 9.69 -5.72 11.57
N ALA A 150 10.78 -5.67 10.79
CA ALA A 150 11.72 -4.54 10.77
C ALA A 150 11.30 -3.43 9.79
N THR A 151 10.35 -3.69 8.89
CA THR A 151 9.89 -2.75 7.86
C THR A 151 9.02 -1.66 8.49
N ALA A 152 9.28 -0.40 8.17
CA ALA A 152 8.37 0.69 8.54
C ALA A 152 7.08 0.59 7.71
N ILE A 153 5.95 0.40 8.38
CA ILE A 153 4.63 0.28 7.73
C ILE A 153 3.87 1.58 7.88
N GLN A 154 3.56 2.22 6.75
CA GLN A 154 2.74 3.42 6.71
C GLN A 154 1.39 3.12 6.05
N VAL A 155 0.30 3.49 6.70
CA VAL A 155 -1.06 3.31 6.19
C VAL A 155 -1.69 4.67 5.92
N LEU A 156 -1.99 4.93 4.64
CA LEU A 156 -2.72 6.13 4.24
C LEU A 156 -4.21 5.88 4.43
N THR A 157 -4.83 6.59 5.34
CA THR A 157 -6.26 6.46 5.69
C THR A 157 -6.85 7.83 5.98
N ASN A 158 -8.14 8.03 5.71
CA ASN A 158 -8.82 9.26 6.11
C ASN A 158 -9.07 9.34 7.64
N GLY A 159 -8.78 8.26 8.37
CA GLY A 159 -8.85 8.23 9.84
C GLY A 159 -10.23 8.07 10.44
N ARG A 160 -11.31 8.21 9.67
CA ARG A 160 -12.70 8.22 10.15
C ARG A 160 -13.10 6.91 10.84
N ALA A 161 -12.61 5.77 10.29
CA ALA A 161 -12.90 4.45 10.86
C ALA A 161 -12.43 4.30 12.31
N PHE A 162 -11.38 5.00 12.72
CA PHE A 162 -10.86 5.00 14.09
C PHE A 162 -11.76 5.73 15.10
N ALA A 163 -12.81 6.44 14.67
CA ALA A 163 -13.87 6.87 15.56
C ALA A 163 -14.55 5.68 16.27
N ASN A 164 -14.49 4.47 15.70
CA ASN A 164 -14.91 3.24 16.33
C ASN A 164 -13.76 2.62 17.16
N SER A 165 -13.96 2.56 18.48
CA SER A 165 -12.95 2.02 19.42
C SER A 165 -12.57 0.56 19.13
N ARG A 166 -13.50 -0.26 18.61
CA ARG A 166 -13.20 -1.66 18.24
C ARG A 166 -12.11 -1.73 17.17
N ILE A 167 -12.11 -0.83 16.20
CA ILE A 167 -11.09 -0.77 15.13
C ILE A 167 -9.75 -0.31 15.72
N VAL A 168 -9.77 0.67 16.62
CA VAL A 168 -8.55 1.13 17.28
C VAL A 168 -7.93 0.06 18.16
N ASP A 169 -8.75 -0.70 18.88
CA ASP A 169 -8.27 -1.80 19.72
C ASP A 169 -7.67 -2.93 18.86
N ALA A 170 -8.33 -3.29 17.75
CA ALA A 170 -7.78 -4.25 16.78
C ALA A 170 -6.46 -3.77 16.15
N TRP A 171 -6.36 -2.47 15.82
CA TRP A 171 -5.12 -1.86 15.32
C TRP A 171 -3.98 -1.94 16.34
N LYS A 172 -4.25 -1.60 17.59
CA LYS A 172 -3.28 -1.69 18.69
C LYS A 172 -2.77 -3.13 18.87
N ASP A 173 -3.68 -4.10 18.78
CA ASP A 173 -3.37 -5.53 19.01
C ASP A 173 -2.47 -6.13 17.91
N ILE A 174 -2.32 -5.47 16.75
CA ILE A 174 -1.32 -5.85 15.74
C ILE A 174 0.07 -5.85 16.36
N SER A 175 0.38 -4.89 17.24
CA SER A 175 1.67 -4.77 17.94
C SER A 175 2.89 -4.76 17.00
N HIS A 176 2.76 -4.17 15.82
CA HIS A 176 3.89 -3.97 14.91
C HIS A 176 4.72 -2.76 15.36
N PRO A 177 6.04 -2.88 15.56
CA PRO A 177 6.87 -1.84 16.19
C PRO A 177 6.95 -0.53 15.39
N ALA A 178 6.81 -0.60 14.08
CA ALA A 178 6.95 0.53 13.17
C ALA A 178 5.68 0.78 12.31
N LEU A 179 4.50 0.47 12.85
CA LEU A 179 3.21 0.77 12.19
C LEU A 179 2.79 2.20 12.49
N MET A 180 2.39 2.95 11.43
CA MET A 180 1.96 4.33 11.54
C MET A 180 0.72 4.59 10.68
N ALA A 181 -0.28 5.26 11.24
CA ALA A 181 -1.42 5.78 10.50
C ALA A 181 -1.11 7.20 10.00
N ALA A 182 -1.14 7.41 8.69
CA ALA A 182 -0.93 8.71 8.05
C ALA A 182 -2.29 9.29 7.64
N ILE A 183 -2.74 10.30 8.39
CA ILE A 183 -4.11 10.81 8.36
C ILE A 183 -4.14 12.26 7.87
N PRO A 184 -4.89 12.59 6.81
CA PRO A 184 -5.00 13.94 6.33
C PRO A 184 -5.94 14.79 7.19
N VAL A 185 -5.50 16.02 7.55
CA VAL A 185 -6.32 17.07 8.12
C VAL A 185 -6.15 18.32 7.26
N TYR A 186 -7.19 18.72 6.54
CA TYR A 186 -7.09 19.78 5.53
C TYR A 186 -7.31 21.18 6.04
N ALA A 187 -8.00 21.33 7.16
CA ALA A 187 -8.28 22.63 7.80
C ALA A 187 -8.53 22.44 9.29
N SER A 188 -8.38 23.52 10.06
CA SER A 188 -8.74 23.60 11.48
C SER A 188 -10.26 23.74 11.71
N VAL A 189 -11.03 23.89 10.64
CA VAL A 189 -12.45 24.20 10.67
C VAL A 189 -13.23 23.12 9.96
N GLU A 190 -14.24 22.56 10.64
CA GLU A 190 -15.06 21.44 10.17
C GLU A 190 -15.60 21.66 8.76
N TYR A 191 -16.30 22.77 8.50
CA TYR A 191 -16.94 22.99 7.21
C TYR A 191 -15.96 23.09 6.05
N VAL A 192 -14.72 23.55 6.27
CA VAL A 192 -13.68 23.60 5.24
C VAL A 192 -13.14 22.20 4.96
N HIS A 193 -12.81 21.45 6.01
CA HIS A 193 -12.37 20.07 5.89
C HIS A 193 -13.41 19.22 5.16
N ASP A 194 -14.65 19.22 5.65
CA ASP A 194 -15.76 18.43 5.09
C ASP A 194 -16.06 18.80 3.63
N HIS A 195 -15.98 20.11 3.30
CA HIS A 195 -16.11 20.56 1.91
C HIS A 195 -15.00 20.00 1.02
N ILE A 196 -13.76 19.97 1.49
CA ILE A 196 -12.63 19.44 0.73
C ILE A 196 -12.75 17.92 0.50
N VAL A 197 -13.14 17.17 1.54
CA VAL A 197 -13.27 15.72 1.44
C VAL A 197 -14.63 15.26 0.93
N GLN A 198 -15.57 16.19 0.71
CA GLN A 198 -16.93 15.95 0.22
C GLN A 198 -17.70 14.92 1.08
N ALA A 199 -17.53 15.02 2.41
CA ALA A 199 -18.18 14.12 3.37
C ALA A 199 -18.50 14.89 4.66
N LYS A 200 -19.78 15.00 4.97
CA LYS A 200 -20.26 15.68 6.18
C LYS A 200 -19.88 14.89 7.44
N GLY A 201 -19.37 15.59 8.47
CA GLY A 201 -18.93 15.02 9.74
C GLY A 201 -17.58 14.31 9.67
N ALA A 202 -16.89 14.37 8.52
CA ALA A 202 -15.59 13.74 8.34
C ALA A 202 -14.52 14.34 9.28
N PHE A 203 -14.55 15.67 9.50
CA PHE A 203 -13.63 16.33 10.43
C PHE A 203 -13.71 15.74 11.83
N ASP A 204 -14.91 15.70 12.41
CA ASP A 204 -15.11 15.21 13.77
C ASP A 204 -14.72 13.74 13.92
N GLU A 205 -15.12 12.90 12.95
CA GLU A 205 -14.73 11.47 12.94
C GLU A 205 -13.22 11.30 12.84
N THR A 206 -12.55 12.07 11.97
CA THR A 206 -11.09 12.04 11.78
C THR A 206 -10.36 12.48 13.05
N ILE A 207 -10.74 13.61 13.65
CA ILE A 207 -10.11 14.10 14.88
C ILE A 207 -10.34 13.13 16.04
N LEU A 208 -11.57 12.62 16.21
CA LEU A 208 -11.87 11.59 17.20
C LEU A 208 -11.02 10.32 17.00
N GLY A 209 -10.84 9.90 15.75
CA GLY A 209 -10.00 8.76 15.40
C GLY A 209 -8.54 8.97 15.79
N ILE A 210 -7.97 10.14 15.50
CA ILE A 210 -6.60 10.52 15.88
C ILE A 210 -6.45 10.48 17.41
N LEU A 211 -7.38 11.09 18.15
CA LEU A 211 -7.34 11.11 19.60
C LEU A 211 -7.41 9.70 20.19
N LYS A 212 -8.28 8.84 19.69
CA LYS A 212 -8.39 7.44 20.14
C LYS A 212 -7.15 6.60 19.84
N LEU A 213 -6.50 6.81 18.70
CA LEU A 213 -5.23 6.17 18.39
C LEU A 213 -4.14 6.59 19.37
N LYS A 214 -4.02 7.88 19.64
CA LYS A 214 -3.01 8.41 20.57
C LYS A 214 -3.29 8.01 22.01
N ASP A 215 -4.54 7.95 22.44
CA ASP A 215 -4.94 7.41 23.75
C ASP A 215 -4.45 5.96 23.97
N ARG A 216 -4.30 5.20 22.92
CA ARG A 216 -3.76 3.83 22.92
C ARG A 216 -2.27 3.74 22.58
N GLY A 217 -1.57 4.88 22.55
CA GLY A 217 -0.13 4.94 22.29
C GLY A 217 0.26 4.62 20.84
N GLN A 218 -0.69 4.73 19.90
CA GLN A 218 -0.41 4.41 18.49
C GLN A 218 0.27 5.59 17.78
N ARG A 219 1.12 5.28 16.79
CA ARG A 219 1.81 6.30 15.99
C ARG A 219 0.86 6.88 14.94
N VAL A 220 0.83 8.22 14.87
CA VAL A 220 -0.01 8.96 13.92
C VAL A 220 0.79 10.10 13.31
N GLU A 221 0.83 10.12 11.97
CA GLU A 221 1.33 11.25 11.17
C GLU A 221 0.14 12.06 10.66
N ILE A 222 0.20 13.39 10.79
CA ILE A 222 -0.79 14.28 10.16
C ILE A 222 -0.27 14.74 8.81
N ARG A 223 -1.09 14.61 7.78
CA ARG A 223 -0.80 15.09 6.44
C ARG A 223 -1.67 16.26 6.06
N VAL A 224 -1.08 17.28 5.46
CA VAL A 224 -1.80 18.40 4.87
C VAL A 224 -1.41 18.50 3.40
N VAL A 225 -2.38 18.40 2.52
CA VAL A 225 -2.16 18.63 1.08
C VAL A 225 -2.37 20.11 0.80
N LEU A 226 -1.33 20.78 0.31
CA LEU A 226 -1.39 22.19 -0.06
C LEU A 226 -1.97 22.35 -1.46
N HIS A 227 -3.11 22.99 -1.56
CA HIS A 227 -3.78 23.34 -2.83
C HIS A 227 -4.57 24.64 -2.67
N ALA A 228 -5.20 25.15 -3.73
CA ALA A 228 -5.86 26.44 -3.73
C ALA A 228 -6.90 26.64 -2.61
N LEU A 229 -7.58 25.58 -2.19
CA LEU A 229 -8.58 25.63 -1.12
C LEU A 229 -7.98 25.56 0.29
N THR A 230 -6.84 24.88 0.48
CA THR A 230 -6.17 24.79 1.80
C THR A 230 -5.19 25.92 2.05
N ALA A 231 -4.59 26.47 0.98
CA ALA A 231 -3.56 27.52 1.10
C ALA A 231 -3.99 28.73 1.96
N PRO A 232 -5.23 29.27 1.87
CA PRO A 232 -5.66 30.38 2.69
C PRO A 232 -5.70 30.07 4.19
N PHE A 233 -5.84 28.79 4.56
CA PHE A 233 -6.02 28.33 5.95
C PHE A 233 -4.78 27.63 6.51
N ILE A 234 -3.70 27.50 5.76
CA ILE A 234 -2.56 26.63 6.12
C ILE A 234 -1.88 27.08 7.42
N GLU A 235 -1.70 28.36 7.61
CA GLU A 235 -1.07 28.90 8.82
C GLU A 235 -1.95 28.68 10.07
N GLU A 236 -3.24 28.97 9.94
CA GLU A 236 -4.21 28.72 11.01
C GLU A 236 -4.31 27.22 11.34
N THR A 237 -4.39 26.38 10.31
CA THR A 237 -4.40 24.93 10.46
C THR A 237 -3.13 24.44 11.18
N GLY A 238 -1.96 24.91 10.78
CA GLY A 238 -0.69 24.57 11.44
C GLY A 238 -0.66 24.96 12.91
N ARG A 239 -1.11 26.17 13.26
CA ARG A 239 -1.22 26.63 14.66
C ARG A 239 -2.23 25.81 15.45
N TRP A 240 -3.34 25.47 14.83
CA TRP A 240 -4.38 24.65 15.45
C TRP A 240 -3.87 23.23 15.74
N LEU A 241 -3.22 22.58 14.75
CA LEU A 241 -2.60 21.27 14.91
C LEU A 241 -1.58 21.26 16.04
N ALA A 242 -0.65 22.22 16.04
CA ALA A 242 0.37 22.33 17.07
C ALA A 242 -0.20 22.51 18.49
N ARG A 243 -1.35 23.18 18.61
CA ARG A 243 -2.01 23.42 19.90
C ARG A 243 -2.86 22.24 20.37
N ASN A 244 -3.60 21.61 19.45
CA ASN A 244 -4.62 20.62 19.80
C ASN A 244 -4.15 19.17 19.63
N LEU A 245 -3.15 18.94 18.76
CA LEU A 245 -2.59 17.62 18.49
C LEU A 245 -1.04 17.60 18.64
N PRO A 246 -0.47 18.15 19.75
CA PRO A 246 0.99 18.28 19.91
C PRO A 246 1.72 16.94 20.07
N PHE A 247 0.99 15.85 20.17
CA PHE A 247 1.45 14.49 20.42
C PHE A 247 1.55 13.64 19.15
N VAL A 248 1.25 14.19 17.96
CA VAL A 248 1.42 13.48 16.69
C VAL A 248 2.90 13.29 16.39
N ASP A 249 3.20 12.17 15.72
CA ASP A 249 4.57 11.82 15.42
C ASP A 249 5.10 12.67 14.25
N PRO A 250 6.37 13.07 14.26
CA PRO A 250 6.96 13.78 13.12
C PRO A 250 7.03 12.86 11.91
N SER A 251 6.81 13.44 10.72
CA SER A 251 7.09 12.75 9.46
C SER A 251 8.61 12.53 9.31
N HIS A 252 8.99 11.34 8.92
CA HIS A 252 10.39 10.98 8.61
C HIS A 252 10.73 11.24 7.16
#